data_4c5cd2f1dc10ee9043ab19d356c8ca45
#
_entry.id   4c5cd2f1dc10ee9043ab19d356c8ca45
#
_cell.length_a   1.000
_cell.length_b   1.000
_cell.length_c   1.000
_cell.angle_alpha   90.00
_cell.angle_beta   90.00
_cell.angle_gamma   90.00
#
_symmetry.space_group_name_H-M   'P 1'
#
loop_
_entity.id
_entity.type
_entity.pdbx_description
1 polymer ?
#
loop_
_entity_poly.entity_id
_entity_poly.type
_entity_poly.pdbx_seq_one_letter_code
_entity_poly.pdbx_strand_id
1 'polypeptide(L)'
;MMFDLSGMSALVTGASGGLGSAIAKSLAAQGARLALSGSNQAKLEAFAKEIGGNHVTLVCDLGNAEQVDQLVPRAVEALGQLDILVNNAGVTRDNLAMRMNDDEWDQVIRVNLEASFRLMRAAMKPMMKARHGRIINITSVVAVTGNPGQANYVASKAGLIGMSKSFAQEVASRGITVNCVAPGFMTSSMTDALTDAQKEGILSKIPTGAMGSGDDIGAAVVYLASKEAGYVTGQTLHVNGGMAMP
;
A
#
# COMPACT_ATOMS: atom_id res chain seq x y z
N MET A 1 -18.09 -11.77 -12.92
CA MET A 1 -16.70 -11.75 -13.45
C MET A 1 -15.79 -12.12 -12.30
N MET A 2 -14.65 -12.78 -12.56
CA MET A 2 -13.66 -13.07 -11.53
C MET A 2 -12.99 -11.77 -11.08
N PHE A 3 -12.76 -11.61 -9.76
CA PHE A 3 -12.19 -10.40 -9.17
C PHE A 3 -12.98 -9.11 -9.39
N ASP A 4 -14.29 -9.23 -9.55
CA ASP A 4 -15.20 -8.09 -9.71
C ASP A 4 -15.29 -7.30 -8.38
N LEU A 5 -15.04 -5.99 -8.46
CA LEU A 5 -15.11 -5.05 -7.33
C LEU A 5 -16.25 -4.03 -7.51
N SER A 6 -17.17 -4.29 -8.45
CA SER A 6 -18.34 -3.42 -8.69
C SER A 6 -19.15 -3.23 -7.40
N GLY A 7 -19.50 -2.00 -7.09
CA GLY A 7 -20.21 -1.63 -5.86
C GLY A 7 -19.35 -1.53 -4.61
N MET A 8 -18.06 -1.86 -4.69
CA MET A 8 -17.11 -1.68 -3.58
C MET A 8 -16.47 -0.29 -3.60
N SER A 9 -16.14 0.21 -2.42
CA SER A 9 -15.46 1.48 -2.19
C SER A 9 -14.08 1.27 -1.58
N ALA A 10 -13.05 1.91 -2.17
CA ALA A 10 -11.67 1.76 -1.73
C ALA A 10 -11.01 3.09 -1.38
N LEU A 11 -10.28 3.13 -0.25
CA LEU A 11 -9.34 4.21 0.08
C LEU A 11 -7.92 3.76 -0.28
N VAL A 12 -7.23 4.53 -1.12
CA VAL A 12 -5.84 4.27 -1.51
C VAL A 12 -4.96 5.45 -1.08
N THR A 13 -3.98 5.19 -0.21
CA THR A 13 -3.00 6.21 0.19
C THR A 13 -1.82 6.28 -0.77
N GLY A 14 -1.28 7.50 -1.00
CA GLY A 14 -0.22 7.70 -1.99
C GLY A 14 -0.68 7.44 -3.44
N ALA A 15 -1.97 7.65 -3.71
CA ALA A 15 -2.64 7.23 -4.94
C ALA A 15 -2.11 7.89 -6.22
N SER A 16 -1.50 9.08 -6.14
CA SER A 16 -0.93 9.78 -7.31
C SER A 16 0.56 9.49 -7.54
N GLY A 17 1.17 8.61 -6.74
CA GLY A 17 2.56 8.18 -6.89
C GLY A 17 2.70 6.85 -7.64
N GLY A 18 3.89 6.49 -8.09
CA GLY A 18 4.22 5.30 -8.87
C GLY A 18 3.32 4.08 -8.66
N LEU A 19 3.57 3.26 -7.63
CA LEU A 19 2.76 2.07 -7.35
C LEU A 19 1.31 2.40 -7.00
N GLY A 20 1.09 3.50 -6.25
CA GLY A 20 -0.26 3.90 -5.85
C GLY A 20 -1.18 4.20 -7.04
N SER A 21 -0.63 4.80 -8.11
CA SER A 21 -1.41 5.08 -9.33
C SER A 21 -1.76 3.80 -10.08
N ALA A 22 -0.85 2.84 -10.20
CA ALA A 22 -1.11 1.54 -10.81
C ALA A 22 -2.15 0.75 -10.01
N ILE A 23 -2.03 0.70 -8.69
CA ILE A 23 -3.01 0.08 -7.79
C ILE A 23 -4.40 0.71 -7.98
N ALA A 24 -4.49 2.03 -7.97
CA ALA A 24 -5.76 2.74 -8.14
C ALA A 24 -6.39 2.47 -9.50
N LYS A 25 -5.60 2.49 -10.58
CA LYS A 25 -6.07 2.12 -11.94
C LYS A 25 -6.61 0.69 -11.98
N SER A 26 -5.90 -0.26 -11.40
CA SER A 26 -6.31 -1.67 -11.37
C SER A 26 -7.62 -1.87 -10.59
N LEU A 27 -7.78 -1.23 -9.43
CA LEU A 27 -9.02 -1.28 -8.65
C LEU A 27 -10.20 -0.63 -9.39
N ALA A 28 -9.98 0.54 -10.02
CA ALA A 28 -11.00 1.22 -10.83
C ALA A 28 -11.43 0.40 -12.04
N ALA A 29 -10.48 -0.24 -12.73
CA ALA A 29 -10.76 -1.11 -13.88
C ALA A 29 -11.63 -2.33 -13.51
N GLN A 30 -11.59 -2.78 -12.24
CA GLN A 30 -12.46 -3.83 -11.71
C GLN A 30 -13.78 -3.29 -11.11
N GLY A 31 -14.06 -2.00 -11.29
CA GLY A 31 -15.35 -1.40 -10.91
C GLY A 31 -15.40 -0.77 -9.51
N ALA A 32 -14.29 -0.72 -8.76
CA ALA A 32 -14.27 -0.08 -7.45
C ALA A 32 -14.38 1.45 -7.56
N ARG A 33 -15.16 2.08 -6.67
CA ARG A 33 -15.17 3.53 -6.48
C ARG A 33 -14.08 3.94 -5.49
N LEU A 34 -13.25 4.94 -5.83
CA LEU A 34 -12.05 5.25 -5.08
C LEU A 34 -12.12 6.58 -4.33
N ALA A 35 -11.57 6.60 -3.12
CA ALA A 35 -11.01 7.77 -2.47
C ALA A 35 -9.49 7.75 -2.65
N LEU A 36 -9.00 8.68 -3.45
CA LEU A 36 -7.59 8.83 -3.79
C LEU A 36 -6.94 9.78 -2.79
N SER A 37 -6.02 9.29 -1.96
CA SER A 37 -5.35 10.13 -0.95
C SER A 37 -3.87 10.31 -1.21
N GLY A 38 -3.38 11.51 -0.88
CA GLY A 38 -1.99 11.93 -0.98
C GLY A 38 -1.81 13.35 -0.46
N SER A 39 -0.57 13.83 -0.35
CA SER A 39 -0.27 15.15 0.19
C SER A 39 -0.39 16.31 -0.82
N ASN A 40 -0.46 16.02 -2.12
CA ASN A 40 -0.49 17.03 -3.17
C ASN A 40 -1.84 17.02 -3.91
N GLN A 41 -2.65 18.05 -3.66
CA GLN A 41 -3.98 18.19 -4.24
C GLN A 41 -3.97 18.21 -5.76
N ALA A 42 -3.11 19.02 -6.37
CA ALA A 42 -3.06 19.18 -7.83
C ALA A 42 -2.72 17.85 -8.54
N LYS A 43 -1.77 17.06 -7.97
CA LYS A 43 -1.45 15.73 -8.50
C LYS A 43 -2.61 14.75 -8.35
N LEU A 44 -3.33 14.77 -7.23
CA LEU A 44 -4.51 13.92 -7.02
C LEU A 44 -5.63 14.25 -8.00
N GLU A 45 -5.93 15.55 -8.21
CA GLU A 45 -6.98 15.98 -9.13
C GLU A 45 -6.63 15.67 -10.59
N ALA A 46 -5.37 15.86 -10.99
CA ALA A 46 -4.90 15.47 -12.31
C ALA A 46 -5.02 13.95 -12.52
N PHE A 47 -4.62 13.17 -11.53
CA PHE A 47 -4.72 11.71 -11.59
C PHE A 47 -6.19 11.22 -11.59
N ALA A 48 -7.07 11.83 -10.79
CA ALA A 48 -8.49 11.51 -10.80
C ALA A 48 -9.15 11.78 -12.18
N LYS A 49 -8.75 12.85 -12.87
CA LYS A 49 -9.19 13.11 -14.25
C LYS A 49 -8.65 12.09 -15.24
N GLU A 50 -7.40 11.66 -15.07
CA GLU A 50 -6.75 10.66 -15.93
C GLU A 50 -7.47 9.30 -15.89
N ILE A 51 -7.79 8.81 -14.69
CA ILE A 51 -8.47 7.51 -14.54
C ILE A 51 -9.95 7.57 -14.86
N GLY A 52 -10.55 8.78 -14.91
CA GLY A 52 -11.98 8.98 -15.15
C GLY A 52 -12.86 8.43 -14.03
N GLY A 53 -14.18 8.36 -14.30
CA GLY A 53 -15.12 7.79 -13.31
C GLY A 53 -15.49 8.77 -12.18
N ASN A 54 -16.25 8.26 -11.20
CA ASN A 54 -16.74 9.04 -10.05
C ASN A 54 -15.89 8.78 -8.79
N HIS A 55 -14.61 9.14 -8.86
CA HIS A 55 -13.67 9.02 -7.75
C HIS A 55 -13.58 10.34 -6.97
N VAL A 56 -13.16 10.28 -5.70
CA VAL A 56 -12.98 11.45 -4.85
C VAL A 56 -11.51 11.61 -4.47
N THR A 57 -11.06 12.85 -4.26
CA THR A 57 -9.70 13.15 -3.81
C THR A 57 -9.71 13.64 -2.38
N LEU A 58 -8.83 13.09 -1.54
CA LEU A 58 -8.71 13.42 -0.13
C LEU A 58 -7.25 13.76 0.21
N VAL A 59 -6.96 15.04 0.35
CA VAL A 59 -5.62 15.47 0.76
C VAL A 59 -5.38 15.08 2.21
N CYS A 60 -4.22 14.44 2.44
CA CYS A 60 -3.76 14.02 3.76
C CYS A 60 -2.24 13.95 3.78
N ASP A 61 -1.63 14.62 4.75
CA ASP A 61 -0.24 14.40 5.13
C ASP A 61 -0.19 13.28 6.19
N LEU A 62 0.39 12.15 5.84
CA LEU A 62 0.53 11.01 6.76
C LEU A 62 1.55 11.26 7.89
N GLY A 63 2.33 12.31 7.82
CA GLY A 63 3.15 12.80 8.94
C GLY A 63 2.34 13.55 10.00
N ASN A 64 1.10 13.94 9.69
CA ASN A 64 0.21 14.67 10.61
C ASN A 64 -0.87 13.71 11.17
N ALA A 65 -0.76 13.39 12.45
CA ALA A 65 -1.63 12.43 13.13
C ALA A 65 -3.12 12.80 13.08
N GLU A 66 -3.46 14.10 13.20
CA GLU A 66 -4.84 14.58 13.18
C GLU A 66 -5.46 14.39 11.78
N GLN A 67 -4.71 14.70 10.72
CA GLN A 67 -5.17 14.47 9.35
C GLN A 67 -5.37 12.97 9.07
N VAL A 68 -4.48 12.12 9.57
CA VAL A 68 -4.59 10.66 9.44
C VAL A 68 -5.85 10.14 10.15
N ASP A 69 -6.12 10.60 11.38
CA ASP A 69 -7.29 10.17 12.15
C ASP A 69 -8.62 10.60 11.47
N GLN A 70 -8.62 11.66 10.68
CA GLN A 70 -9.78 12.13 9.90
C GLN A 70 -9.92 11.49 8.52
N LEU A 71 -8.88 10.83 7.99
CA LEU A 71 -8.89 10.37 6.60
C LEU A 71 -9.94 9.28 6.35
N VAL A 72 -10.04 8.27 7.19
CA VAL A 72 -11.04 7.20 7.05
C VAL A 72 -12.47 7.73 7.26
N PRO A 73 -12.79 8.54 8.28
CA PRO A 73 -14.11 9.20 8.39
C PRO A 73 -14.52 9.97 7.13
N ARG A 74 -13.61 10.79 6.58
CA ARG A 74 -13.85 11.55 5.35
C ARG A 74 -14.06 10.65 4.13
N ALA A 75 -13.33 9.53 4.04
CA ALA A 75 -13.53 8.56 2.96
C ALA A 75 -14.90 7.88 3.05
N VAL A 76 -15.33 7.48 4.24
CA VAL A 76 -16.65 6.90 4.48
C VAL A 76 -17.76 7.90 4.16
N GLU A 77 -17.62 9.15 4.56
CA GLU A 77 -18.58 10.23 4.25
C GLU A 77 -18.71 10.43 2.73
N ALA A 78 -17.59 10.52 2.02
CA ALA A 78 -17.59 10.82 0.58
C ALA A 78 -18.02 9.62 -0.29
N LEU A 79 -17.74 8.38 0.14
CA LEU A 79 -18.06 7.16 -0.60
C LEU A 79 -19.35 6.49 -0.16
N GLY A 80 -19.86 6.80 1.05
CA GLY A 80 -20.99 6.15 1.68
C GLY A 80 -20.63 4.87 2.46
N GLN A 81 -19.52 4.20 2.12
CA GLN A 81 -19.00 3.00 2.75
C GLN A 81 -17.49 2.90 2.52
N LEU A 82 -16.83 1.97 3.23
CA LEU A 82 -15.43 1.63 3.00
C LEU A 82 -15.26 0.11 3.07
N ASP A 83 -15.02 -0.51 1.91
CA ASP A 83 -14.83 -1.96 1.77
C ASP A 83 -13.35 -2.33 1.71
N ILE A 84 -12.53 -1.46 1.10
CA ILE A 84 -11.13 -1.73 0.83
C ILE A 84 -10.28 -0.57 1.35
N LEU A 85 -9.25 -0.88 2.15
CA LEU A 85 -8.21 0.06 2.55
C LEU A 85 -6.86 -0.42 1.99
N VAL A 86 -6.20 0.41 1.18
CA VAL A 86 -4.84 0.15 0.68
C VAL A 86 -3.87 1.16 1.29
N ASN A 87 -3.08 0.70 2.24
CA ASN A 87 -1.97 1.46 2.82
C ASN A 87 -0.75 1.29 1.92
N ASN A 88 -0.61 2.18 0.93
CA ASN A 88 0.47 2.17 -0.04
C ASN A 88 1.50 3.29 0.20
N ALA A 89 1.08 4.45 0.67
CA ALA A 89 1.99 5.57 0.89
C ALA A 89 3.17 5.19 1.81
N GLY A 90 4.33 5.70 1.48
CA GLY A 90 5.53 5.51 2.27
C GLY A 90 6.66 6.42 1.81
N VAL A 91 7.60 6.66 2.71
CA VAL A 91 8.81 7.45 2.47
C VAL A 91 10.04 6.66 2.86
N THR A 92 11.18 7.00 2.26
CA THR A 92 12.50 6.54 2.67
C THR A 92 13.35 7.73 3.15
N ARG A 93 14.23 7.46 4.11
CA ARG A 93 15.30 8.37 4.56
C ARG A 93 16.53 7.50 4.78
N ASP A 94 17.21 7.23 3.66
CA ASP A 94 18.30 6.27 3.62
C ASP A 94 19.57 6.89 4.18
N ASN A 95 20.16 6.24 5.21
CA ASN A 95 21.43 6.57 5.79
C ASN A 95 22.02 5.35 6.48
N LEU A 96 23.36 5.25 6.54
CA LEU A 96 24.01 4.18 7.30
C LEU A 96 23.57 4.24 8.77
N ALA A 97 23.36 3.08 9.40
CA ALA A 97 22.82 3.00 10.76
C ALA A 97 23.57 3.88 11.78
N MET A 98 24.91 3.94 11.67
CA MET A 98 25.74 4.78 12.55
C MET A 98 25.66 6.30 12.28
N ARG A 99 25.02 6.70 11.18
CA ARG A 99 24.86 8.12 10.77
C ARG A 99 23.38 8.54 10.74
N MET A 100 22.47 7.58 10.82
CA MET A 100 21.02 7.83 10.80
C MET A 100 20.65 8.63 12.05
N ASN A 101 20.05 9.81 11.87
CA ASN A 101 19.58 10.63 12.98
C ASN A 101 18.14 10.30 13.34
N ASP A 102 17.69 10.79 14.50
CA ASP A 102 16.37 10.50 15.05
C ASP A 102 15.24 11.03 14.14
N ASP A 103 15.41 12.18 13.49
CA ASP A 103 14.41 12.74 12.57
C ASP A 103 14.22 11.85 11.34
N GLU A 104 15.29 11.27 10.78
CA GLU A 104 15.23 10.32 9.65
C GLU A 104 14.51 9.03 10.06
N TRP A 105 14.77 8.55 11.28
CA TRP A 105 14.09 7.39 11.85
C TRP A 105 12.61 7.69 12.10
N ASP A 106 12.31 8.71 12.87
CA ASP A 106 10.96 9.07 13.31
C ASP A 106 10.03 9.37 12.15
N GLN A 107 10.51 10.09 11.12
CA GLN A 107 9.71 10.39 9.95
C GLN A 107 9.28 9.11 9.21
N VAL A 108 10.19 8.15 9.03
CA VAL A 108 9.88 6.90 8.33
C VAL A 108 8.93 6.04 9.15
N ILE A 109 9.16 5.90 10.46
CA ILE A 109 8.26 5.13 11.34
C ILE A 109 6.87 5.77 11.38
N ARG A 110 6.79 7.09 11.51
CA ARG A 110 5.52 7.83 11.58
C ARG A 110 4.68 7.65 10.31
N VAL A 111 5.29 7.84 9.15
CA VAL A 111 4.55 7.78 7.87
C VAL A 111 4.25 6.34 7.45
N ASN A 112 5.21 5.42 7.57
CA ASN A 112 5.06 4.09 6.98
C ASN A 112 4.34 3.11 7.92
N LEU A 113 4.52 3.24 9.25
CA LEU A 113 4.02 2.28 10.23
C LEU A 113 2.89 2.87 11.08
N GLU A 114 3.13 4.01 11.75
CA GLU A 114 2.14 4.60 12.66
C GLU A 114 0.88 5.06 11.90
N ALA A 115 1.03 5.75 10.77
CA ALA A 115 -0.11 6.16 9.97
C ALA A 115 -0.92 4.96 9.49
N SER A 116 -0.26 3.87 9.04
CA SER A 116 -0.94 2.63 8.65
C SER A 116 -1.72 2.01 9.82
N PHE A 117 -1.13 2.00 11.04
CA PHE A 117 -1.84 1.57 12.25
C PHE A 117 -3.11 2.38 12.50
N ARG A 118 -3.01 3.72 12.46
CA ARG A 118 -4.14 4.63 12.69
C ARG A 118 -5.25 4.41 11.66
N LEU A 119 -4.90 4.29 10.39
CA LEU A 119 -5.86 4.05 9.30
C LEU A 119 -6.53 2.68 9.43
N MET A 120 -5.80 1.60 9.72
CA MET A 120 -6.38 0.28 9.97
C MET A 120 -7.34 0.32 11.16
N ARG A 121 -6.92 0.90 12.29
CA ARG A 121 -7.77 1.05 13.48
C ARG A 121 -9.06 1.82 13.18
N ALA A 122 -8.98 2.91 12.42
CA ALA A 122 -10.16 3.70 12.05
C ALA A 122 -11.09 2.92 11.09
N ALA A 123 -10.54 2.14 10.17
CA ALA A 123 -11.30 1.34 9.20
C ALA A 123 -12.03 0.16 9.85
N MET A 124 -11.52 -0.38 10.96
CA MET A 124 -12.15 -1.52 11.64
C MET A 124 -13.62 -1.24 12.00
N LYS A 125 -13.94 -0.05 12.51
CA LYS A 125 -15.31 0.24 12.99
C LYS A 125 -16.36 0.16 11.86
N PRO A 126 -16.24 0.85 10.72
CA PRO A 126 -17.17 0.72 9.61
C PRO A 126 -17.17 -0.69 9.00
N MET A 127 -16.00 -1.34 8.82
CA MET A 127 -15.90 -2.67 8.25
C MET A 127 -16.52 -3.75 9.16
N MET A 128 -16.33 -3.67 10.48
CA MET A 128 -16.98 -4.58 11.44
C MET A 128 -18.49 -4.43 11.44
N LYS A 129 -19.01 -3.20 11.31
CA LYS A 129 -20.45 -2.94 11.19
C LYS A 129 -21.02 -3.55 9.91
N ALA A 130 -20.29 -3.43 8.80
CA ALA A 130 -20.67 -4.03 7.51
C ALA A 130 -20.46 -5.55 7.46
N ARG A 131 -19.69 -6.14 8.40
CA ARG A 131 -19.21 -7.53 8.38
C ARG A 131 -18.48 -7.88 7.08
N HIS A 132 -17.78 -6.90 6.53
CA HIS A 132 -17.00 -7.00 5.31
C HIS A 132 -15.85 -5.99 5.35
N GLY A 133 -14.67 -6.40 4.91
CA GLY A 133 -13.52 -5.50 4.75
C GLY A 133 -12.31 -6.20 4.16
N ARG A 134 -11.51 -5.42 3.45
CA ARG A 134 -10.24 -5.82 2.85
C ARG A 134 -9.19 -4.78 3.18
N ILE A 135 -8.23 -5.13 4.00
CA ILE A 135 -7.11 -4.25 4.35
C ILE A 135 -5.85 -4.82 3.70
N ILE A 136 -5.20 -4.02 2.88
CA ILE A 136 -4.03 -4.42 2.10
C ILE A 136 -2.91 -3.42 2.36
N ASN A 137 -1.81 -3.90 2.93
CA ASN A 137 -0.66 -3.10 3.28
C ASN A 137 0.49 -3.35 2.28
N ILE A 138 0.97 -2.31 1.63
CA ILE A 138 2.12 -2.41 0.73
C ILE A 138 3.40 -2.34 1.56
N THR A 139 4.09 -3.47 1.62
CA THR A 139 5.34 -3.64 2.34
C THR A 139 6.54 -3.53 1.39
N SER A 140 7.53 -4.38 1.47
CA SER A 140 8.67 -4.46 0.56
C SER A 140 9.42 -5.77 0.73
N VAL A 141 10.10 -6.23 -0.30
CA VAL A 141 11.04 -7.35 -0.23
C VAL A 141 12.11 -7.13 0.86
N VAL A 142 12.56 -5.88 1.05
CA VAL A 142 13.58 -5.56 2.06
C VAL A 142 13.10 -5.75 3.51
N ALA A 143 11.80 -5.85 3.74
CA ALA A 143 11.26 -6.22 5.06
C ALA A 143 11.70 -7.62 5.50
N VAL A 144 12.08 -8.48 4.55
CA VAL A 144 12.54 -9.86 4.78
C VAL A 144 14.06 -9.98 4.60
N THR A 145 14.60 -9.36 3.55
CA THR A 145 16.04 -9.49 3.21
C THR A 145 16.95 -8.53 3.96
N GLY A 146 16.40 -7.43 4.49
CA GLY A 146 17.21 -6.28 4.89
C GLY A 146 17.77 -5.53 3.69
N ASN A 147 18.26 -4.30 3.93
CA ASN A 147 19.03 -3.53 2.96
C ASN A 147 19.95 -2.55 3.68
N PRO A 148 21.25 -2.50 3.39
CA PRO A 148 22.16 -1.50 3.97
C PRO A 148 21.65 -0.08 3.76
N GLY A 149 21.73 0.76 4.80
CA GLY A 149 21.27 2.15 4.74
C GLY A 149 19.76 2.36 4.94
N GLN A 150 18.97 1.29 5.13
CA GLN A 150 17.52 1.38 5.27
C GLN A 150 16.97 0.79 6.58
N ALA A 151 17.72 0.91 7.68
CA ALA A 151 17.30 0.33 8.96
C ALA A 151 15.90 0.80 9.39
N ASN A 152 15.58 2.10 9.25
CA ASN A 152 14.26 2.69 9.51
C ASN A 152 13.17 2.15 8.57
N TYR A 153 13.43 2.11 7.26
CA TYR A 153 12.48 1.64 6.26
C TYR A 153 12.19 0.14 6.44
N VAL A 154 13.25 -0.67 6.60
CA VAL A 154 13.13 -2.12 6.87
C VAL A 154 12.33 -2.37 8.14
N ALA A 155 12.66 -1.67 9.25
CA ALA A 155 11.92 -1.77 10.50
C ALA A 155 10.43 -1.44 10.31
N SER A 156 10.11 -0.35 9.59
CA SER A 156 8.73 0.06 9.34
C SER A 156 7.95 -0.99 8.52
N LYS A 157 8.56 -1.55 7.47
CA LYS A 157 7.91 -2.53 6.59
C LYS A 157 7.81 -3.92 7.21
N ALA A 158 8.80 -4.35 8.00
CA ALA A 158 8.74 -5.57 8.78
C ALA A 158 7.73 -5.47 9.94
N GLY A 159 7.69 -4.33 10.63
CA GLY A 159 6.68 -4.03 11.65
C GLY A 159 5.26 -4.07 11.09
N LEU A 160 5.06 -3.56 9.88
CA LEU A 160 3.76 -3.59 9.19
C LEU A 160 3.30 -5.02 8.90
N ILE A 161 4.20 -5.94 8.53
CA ILE A 161 3.88 -7.37 8.35
C ILE A 161 3.43 -7.99 9.68
N GLY A 162 4.17 -7.79 10.77
CA GLY A 162 3.83 -8.32 12.08
C GLY A 162 2.50 -7.76 12.60
N MET A 163 2.32 -6.43 12.47
CA MET A 163 1.09 -5.74 12.87
C MET A 163 -0.13 -6.25 12.07
N SER A 164 0.02 -6.47 10.77
CA SER A 164 -1.06 -7.01 9.92
C SER A 164 -1.56 -8.37 10.39
N LYS A 165 -0.67 -9.23 10.87
CA LYS A 165 -1.05 -10.55 11.43
C LYS A 165 -1.88 -10.42 12.70
N SER A 166 -1.55 -9.49 13.60
CA SER A 166 -2.34 -9.21 14.81
C SER A 166 -3.74 -8.73 14.45
N PHE A 167 -3.83 -7.72 13.58
CA PHE A 167 -5.14 -7.22 13.11
C PHE A 167 -5.97 -8.31 12.42
N ALA A 168 -5.33 -9.16 11.59
CA ALA A 168 -6.00 -10.27 10.92
C ALA A 168 -6.69 -11.22 11.92
N GLN A 169 -6.00 -11.58 13.00
CA GLN A 169 -6.56 -12.45 14.05
C GLN A 169 -7.74 -11.80 14.78
N GLU A 170 -7.67 -10.48 15.05
CA GLU A 170 -8.72 -9.76 15.76
C GLU A 170 -10.03 -9.66 14.96
N VAL A 171 -9.93 -9.52 13.61
CA VAL A 171 -11.09 -9.16 12.78
C VAL A 171 -11.58 -10.27 11.84
N ALA A 172 -10.88 -11.39 11.73
CA ALA A 172 -11.24 -12.47 10.81
C ALA A 172 -12.68 -12.97 11.01
N SER A 173 -13.13 -13.12 12.26
CA SER A 173 -14.49 -13.54 12.60
C SER A 173 -15.59 -12.56 12.16
N ARG A 174 -15.19 -11.37 11.73
CA ARG A 174 -16.08 -10.32 11.22
C ARG A 174 -16.12 -10.23 9.70
N GLY A 175 -15.53 -11.19 8.98
CA GLY A 175 -15.48 -11.18 7.52
C GLY A 175 -14.47 -10.17 6.93
N ILE A 176 -13.52 -9.72 7.76
CA ILE A 176 -12.47 -8.77 7.36
C ILE A 176 -11.16 -9.52 7.19
N THR A 177 -10.47 -9.30 6.07
CA THR A 177 -9.13 -9.83 5.85
C THR A 177 -8.09 -8.71 5.91
N VAL A 178 -6.90 -9.02 6.44
CA VAL A 178 -5.77 -8.10 6.51
C VAL A 178 -4.55 -8.80 5.95
N ASN A 179 -4.04 -8.31 4.82
CA ASN A 179 -2.92 -8.91 4.10
C ASN A 179 -1.87 -7.87 3.71
N CYS A 180 -0.69 -8.37 3.36
CA CYS A 180 0.39 -7.57 2.83
C CYS A 180 0.71 -7.97 1.40
N VAL A 181 1.16 -6.99 0.60
CA VAL A 181 1.88 -7.23 -0.66
C VAL A 181 3.30 -6.74 -0.48
N ALA A 182 4.29 -7.57 -0.82
CA ALA A 182 5.71 -7.26 -0.71
C ALA A 182 6.34 -7.15 -2.10
N PRO A 183 6.39 -5.94 -2.69
CA PRO A 183 7.05 -5.69 -3.96
C PRO A 183 8.56 -5.93 -3.89
N GLY A 184 9.14 -6.38 -5.01
CA GLY A 184 10.57 -6.32 -5.29
C GLY A 184 10.99 -4.98 -5.91
N PHE A 185 12.01 -5.02 -6.77
CA PHE A 185 12.35 -3.87 -7.61
C PHE A 185 11.32 -3.70 -8.73
N MET A 186 10.76 -2.50 -8.78
CA MET A 186 9.70 -2.14 -9.72
C MET A 186 10.19 -1.06 -10.68
N THR A 187 9.77 -1.14 -11.93
CA THR A 187 10.00 -0.08 -12.91
C THR A 187 9.33 1.22 -12.47
N SER A 188 10.04 2.32 -12.59
CA SER A 188 9.56 3.66 -12.24
C SER A 188 10.40 4.71 -12.93
N SER A 189 9.96 5.98 -12.94
CA SER A 189 10.79 7.08 -13.46
C SER A 189 12.16 7.20 -12.78
N MET A 190 12.30 6.72 -11.55
CA MET A 190 13.60 6.68 -10.85
C MET A 190 14.49 5.56 -11.41
N THR A 191 13.95 4.39 -11.73
CA THR A 191 14.73 3.28 -12.31
C THR A 191 15.08 3.54 -13.76
N ASP A 192 14.29 4.34 -14.48
CA ASP A 192 14.58 4.74 -15.85
C ASP A 192 15.84 5.63 -15.93
N ALA A 193 16.08 6.43 -14.91
CA ALA A 193 17.24 7.32 -14.80
C ALA A 193 18.57 6.60 -14.40
N LEU A 194 18.52 5.30 -14.08
CA LEU A 194 19.70 4.52 -13.71
C LEU A 194 20.60 4.23 -14.92
N THR A 195 21.90 4.17 -14.68
CA THR A 195 22.87 3.71 -15.68
C THR A 195 22.70 2.22 -15.98
N ASP A 196 23.16 1.76 -17.15
CA ASP A 196 23.06 0.35 -17.53
C ASP A 196 23.74 -0.58 -16.51
N ALA A 197 24.91 -0.20 -16.00
CA ALA A 197 25.62 -0.97 -14.97
C ALA A 197 24.81 -1.06 -13.65
N GLN A 198 24.10 0.00 -13.26
CA GLN A 198 23.19 -0.04 -12.09
C GLN A 198 21.99 -0.93 -12.34
N LYS A 199 21.40 -0.87 -13.55
CA LYS A 199 20.30 -1.75 -13.97
C LYS A 199 20.73 -3.21 -13.95
N GLU A 200 21.89 -3.56 -14.54
CA GLU A 200 22.43 -4.92 -14.49
C GLU A 200 22.65 -5.41 -13.05
N GLY A 201 23.20 -4.55 -12.17
CA GLY A 201 23.38 -4.87 -10.75
C GLY A 201 22.07 -5.12 -9.99
N ILE A 202 20.96 -4.52 -10.42
CA ILE A 202 19.62 -4.81 -9.88
C ILE A 202 19.08 -6.11 -10.50
N LEU A 203 19.14 -6.26 -11.82
CA LEU A 203 18.61 -7.41 -12.53
C LEU A 203 19.27 -8.72 -12.10
N SER A 204 20.59 -8.70 -11.84
CA SER A 204 21.32 -9.87 -11.33
C SER A 204 20.82 -10.40 -9.99
N LYS A 205 20.09 -9.59 -9.21
CA LYS A 205 19.49 -9.98 -7.93
C LYS A 205 18.06 -10.51 -8.06
N ILE A 206 17.47 -10.45 -9.26
CA ILE A 206 16.10 -10.85 -9.52
C ILE A 206 16.12 -12.18 -10.30
N PRO A 207 15.71 -13.31 -9.71
CA PRO A 207 15.73 -14.61 -10.39
C PRO A 207 14.97 -14.67 -11.71
N THR A 208 13.88 -13.92 -11.86
CA THR A 208 13.14 -13.82 -13.14
C THR A 208 13.87 -12.98 -14.20
N GLY A 209 14.97 -12.30 -13.85
CA GLY A 209 15.76 -11.49 -14.77
C GLY A 209 15.13 -10.16 -15.21
N ALA A 210 14.00 -9.78 -14.64
CA ALA A 210 13.28 -8.55 -14.98
C ALA A 210 12.73 -7.85 -13.73
N MET A 211 12.69 -6.52 -13.75
CA MET A 211 11.95 -5.74 -12.74
C MET A 211 10.45 -5.92 -12.95
N GLY A 212 9.69 -5.92 -11.85
CA GLY A 212 8.24 -5.90 -11.92
C GLY A 212 7.69 -4.54 -12.39
N SER A 213 6.43 -4.53 -12.79
CA SER A 213 5.66 -3.35 -13.16
C SER A 213 4.65 -2.97 -12.08
N GLY A 214 4.13 -1.76 -12.12
CA GLY A 214 3.02 -1.37 -11.24
C GLY A 214 1.79 -2.26 -11.41
N ASP A 215 1.57 -2.81 -12.60
CA ASP A 215 0.43 -3.69 -12.91
C ASP A 215 0.52 -5.04 -12.18
N ASP A 216 1.73 -5.57 -11.95
CA ASP A 216 1.93 -6.79 -11.17
C ASP A 216 1.45 -6.60 -9.72
N ILE A 217 1.72 -5.41 -9.15
CA ILE A 217 1.24 -5.06 -7.82
C ILE A 217 -0.26 -4.77 -7.83
N GLY A 218 -0.75 -4.08 -8.87
CA GLY A 218 -2.18 -3.83 -9.07
C GLY A 218 -2.98 -5.13 -9.11
N ALA A 219 -2.53 -6.13 -9.87
CA ALA A 219 -3.16 -7.46 -9.95
C ALA A 219 -3.19 -8.18 -8.59
N ALA A 220 -2.10 -8.15 -7.84
CA ALA A 220 -2.02 -8.72 -6.50
C ALA A 220 -3.00 -8.04 -5.52
N VAL A 221 -3.10 -6.71 -5.58
CA VAL A 221 -4.04 -5.93 -4.75
C VAL A 221 -5.49 -6.22 -5.14
N VAL A 222 -5.81 -6.29 -6.42
CA VAL A 222 -7.15 -6.66 -6.91
C VAL A 222 -7.55 -8.05 -6.41
N TYR A 223 -6.66 -9.04 -6.51
CA TYR A 223 -6.91 -10.38 -5.94
C TYR A 223 -7.24 -10.31 -4.45
N LEU A 224 -6.39 -9.67 -3.64
CA LEU A 224 -6.61 -9.57 -2.19
C LEU A 224 -7.83 -8.72 -1.80
N ALA A 225 -8.25 -7.79 -2.66
CA ALA A 225 -9.45 -6.97 -2.49
C ALA A 225 -10.73 -7.73 -2.80
N SER A 226 -10.65 -8.77 -3.62
CA SER A 226 -11.81 -9.49 -4.16
C SER A 226 -12.46 -10.45 -3.14
N LYS A 227 -13.64 -10.96 -3.49
CA LYS A 227 -14.33 -12.00 -2.72
C LYS A 227 -13.59 -13.34 -2.77
N GLU A 228 -12.86 -13.59 -3.85
CA GLU A 228 -12.08 -14.81 -4.06
C GLU A 228 -10.95 -14.98 -3.04
N ALA A 229 -10.43 -13.86 -2.50
CA ALA A 229 -9.46 -13.88 -1.41
C ALA A 229 -10.08 -13.89 -0.01
N GLY A 230 -11.39 -14.14 0.13
CA GLY A 230 -12.09 -14.09 1.41
C GLY A 230 -11.58 -15.07 2.48
N TYR A 231 -10.84 -16.10 2.09
CA TYR A 231 -10.19 -17.06 3.01
C TYR A 231 -8.69 -16.83 3.18
N VAL A 232 -8.16 -15.73 2.62
CA VAL A 232 -6.75 -15.33 2.72
C VAL A 232 -6.64 -14.17 3.70
N THR A 233 -6.04 -14.40 4.87
CA THR A 233 -5.81 -13.33 5.86
C THR A 233 -4.52 -13.58 6.64
N GLY A 234 -3.87 -12.50 7.08
CA GLY A 234 -2.58 -12.55 7.77
C GLY A 234 -1.39 -12.90 6.87
N GLN A 235 -1.59 -12.95 5.55
CA GLN A 235 -0.57 -13.38 4.60
C GLN A 235 0.22 -12.19 4.02
N THR A 236 1.44 -12.49 3.57
CA THR A 236 2.24 -11.58 2.76
C THR A 236 2.42 -12.21 1.39
N LEU A 237 1.82 -11.58 0.37
CA LEU A 237 2.01 -12.00 -1.02
C LEU A 237 3.28 -11.33 -1.57
N HIS A 238 4.29 -12.14 -1.83
CA HIS A 238 5.57 -11.70 -2.36
C HIS A 238 5.50 -11.57 -3.88
N VAL A 239 5.60 -10.31 -4.39
CA VAL A 239 5.56 -9.97 -5.81
C VAL A 239 6.90 -9.34 -6.15
N ASN A 240 7.94 -10.16 -6.28
CA ASN A 240 9.33 -9.69 -6.28
C ASN A 240 10.26 -10.44 -7.25
N GLY A 241 9.71 -11.18 -8.23
CA GLY A 241 10.51 -11.92 -9.21
C GLY A 241 11.42 -13.01 -8.60
N GLY A 242 11.10 -13.47 -7.38
CA GLY A 242 11.88 -14.50 -6.68
C GLY A 242 13.02 -13.95 -5.82
N MET A 243 13.13 -12.64 -5.61
CA MET A 243 14.18 -12.04 -4.77
C MET A 243 14.12 -12.50 -3.31
N ALA A 244 12.93 -12.82 -2.81
CA ALA A 244 12.74 -13.43 -1.50
C ALA A 244 11.60 -14.45 -1.58
N MET A 245 11.86 -15.64 -1.01
CA MET A 245 10.94 -16.79 -0.95
C MET A 245 10.89 -17.31 0.50
N PRO A 246 10.34 -16.53 1.48
CA PRO A 246 10.27 -16.90 2.90
C PRO A 246 9.25 -17.99 3.17
#